data_f1025d2ea9cfcbfd123626e94f5f8cb7
#
_entry.id   f1025d2ea9cfcbfd123626e94f5f8cb7
#
_cell.length_a   1.000
_cell.length_b   1.000
_cell.length_c   1.000
_cell.angle_alpha   90.00
_cell.angle_beta   90.00
_cell.angle_gamma   90.00
#
_symmetry.space_group_name_H-M   'P 1'
#
loop_
_entity.id
_entity.type
_entity.pdbx_description
1 polymer ?
#
loop_
_entity_poly.entity_id
_entity_poly.type
_entity_poly.pdbx_seq_one_letter_code
_entity_poly.pdbx_strand_id
1 'polypeptide(L)'
;MDGRASSLTITDKMPYLLEAGVEPTVFSAITGIKDHRFPHKQFLAWGPAAFRFDFRHWIANQYGRGIFYKVSTGLVSLLLSPFIALEKFFLGYSSQWSWAMPAFVHGLRLIREGKIDIIYSTGGAWSAHLAGLWLKKKTGLPWIVEIHDPLVIRKDPNDPGFEKPKNRDAQFRQYLEKQICKYADLVWWFTDGALHYAKIRNSNLNTPNNARGFVLMPGAEPPGGLLANKDHVYTDHLNLCHFGSLANDRSLSTILKALIPLLMKFPEARQHIRVHAYGAPLDPLTNEVLQALKLDDVLLAHGRLERDLATGKSGRERVAEKMQSADVLILLHGNDEWCAEYIPSKLYDYLWTGRPIWGITHRNPQLDQMLLDRGAYLSPQSDVQAVELALERIWMDWSARNLIVPKWLPVGVDQASQKIIVETQAILT
;
A
#
# COMPACT_ATOMS: atom_id res chain seq x y z
N MET A 1 -6.98 -13.85 -0.93
CA MET A 1 -6.33 -12.55 -1.14
C MET A 1 -4.82 -12.75 -1.15
N ASP A 2 -4.04 -11.86 -1.76
CA ASP A 2 -2.64 -12.16 -2.11
C ASP A 2 -1.59 -11.74 -1.06
N GLY A 3 -2.04 -11.31 0.12
CA GLY A 3 -1.17 -10.84 1.21
C GLY A 3 -0.45 -9.51 0.95
N ARG A 4 -0.84 -8.76 -0.09
CA ARG A 4 -0.36 -7.40 -0.31
C ARG A 4 -1.13 -6.42 0.59
N ALA A 5 -0.54 -5.25 0.84
CA ALA A 5 -1.12 -4.23 1.72
C ALA A 5 -2.59 -3.91 1.36
N SER A 6 -2.91 -3.70 0.08
CA SER A 6 -4.27 -3.42 -0.36
C SER A 6 -5.26 -4.56 -0.10
N SER A 7 -4.82 -5.82 -0.19
CA SER A 7 -5.65 -6.99 0.17
C SER A 7 -5.86 -7.08 1.67
N LEU A 8 -4.83 -6.80 2.47
CA LEU A 8 -4.92 -6.82 3.93
C LEU A 8 -5.88 -5.74 4.43
N THR A 9 -5.78 -4.53 3.90
CA THR A 9 -6.72 -3.43 4.22
C THR A 9 -8.19 -3.83 4.06
N ILE A 10 -8.52 -4.65 3.05
CA ILE A 10 -9.89 -5.15 2.85
C ILE A 10 -10.18 -6.32 3.79
N THR A 11 -9.25 -7.28 3.88
CA THR A 11 -9.45 -8.51 4.66
C THR A 11 -9.62 -8.24 6.14
N ASP A 12 -8.87 -7.29 6.66
CA ASP A 12 -8.86 -6.94 8.08
C ASP A 12 -10.16 -6.23 8.50
N LYS A 13 -10.88 -5.56 7.59
CA LYS A 13 -12.21 -4.96 7.84
C LYS A 13 -13.36 -5.98 7.84
N MET A 14 -13.19 -7.12 7.16
CA MET A 14 -14.31 -8.06 6.97
C MET A 14 -14.94 -8.58 8.25
N PRO A 15 -14.20 -8.93 9.34
CA PRO A 15 -14.82 -9.34 10.60
C PRO A 15 -15.79 -8.30 11.14
N TYR A 16 -15.39 -7.04 11.16
CA TYR A 16 -16.20 -5.93 11.68
C TYR A 16 -17.45 -5.66 10.84
N LEU A 17 -17.33 -5.79 9.51
CA LEU A 17 -18.48 -5.63 8.59
C LEU A 17 -19.47 -6.78 8.77
N LEU A 18 -19.01 -8.02 8.89
CA LEU A 18 -19.86 -9.19 9.12
C LEU A 18 -20.58 -9.11 10.47
N GLU A 19 -19.89 -8.71 11.54
CA GLU A 19 -20.47 -8.48 12.87
C GLU A 19 -21.55 -7.40 12.86
N ALA A 20 -21.40 -6.38 12.02
CA ALA A 20 -22.41 -5.34 11.81
C ALA A 20 -23.59 -5.76 10.93
N GLY A 21 -23.66 -7.02 10.51
CA GLY A 21 -24.75 -7.56 9.70
C GLY A 21 -24.61 -7.27 8.20
N VAL A 22 -23.43 -6.84 7.72
CA VAL A 22 -23.19 -6.71 6.29
C VAL A 22 -22.98 -8.10 5.67
N GLU A 23 -23.69 -8.40 4.59
CA GLU A 23 -23.55 -9.64 3.82
C GLU A 23 -22.77 -9.39 2.52
N PRO A 24 -21.43 -9.41 2.53
CA PRO A 24 -20.65 -9.05 1.37
C PRO A 24 -20.64 -10.16 0.31
N THR A 25 -20.81 -9.77 -0.95
CA THR A 25 -20.43 -10.60 -2.10
C THR A 25 -19.21 -9.96 -2.77
N VAL A 26 -18.07 -10.63 -2.66
CA VAL A 26 -16.78 -10.08 -3.10
C VAL A 26 -16.42 -10.56 -4.50
N PHE A 27 -15.98 -9.60 -5.33
CA PHE A 27 -15.38 -9.86 -6.63
C PHE A 27 -13.91 -9.47 -6.62
N SER A 28 -13.03 -10.33 -7.09
CA SER A 28 -11.61 -10.04 -7.21
C SER A 28 -11.00 -10.67 -8.47
N ALA A 29 -9.78 -10.25 -8.79
CA ALA A 29 -8.94 -10.93 -9.77
C ALA A 29 -8.47 -12.29 -9.22
N ILE A 30 -8.00 -13.14 -10.11
CA ILE A 30 -7.55 -14.52 -9.77
C ILE A 30 -6.17 -14.56 -9.09
N THR A 31 -5.53 -13.43 -8.89
CA THR A 31 -4.15 -13.35 -8.38
C THR A 31 -4.01 -13.68 -6.90
N GLY A 32 -5.12 -13.77 -6.17
CA GLY A 32 -5.14 -14.04 -4.73
C GLY A 32 -5.88 -15.30 -4.35
N ILE A 33 -5.85 -15.64 -3.06
CA ILE A 33 -6.57 -16.77 -2.48
C ILE A 33 -8.02 -16.35 -2.24
N LYS A 34 -8.98 -17.25 -2.49
CA LYS A 34 -10.38 -17.03 -2.12
C LYS A 34 -10.53 -16.95 -0.60
N ASP A 35 -11.34 -16.02 -0.15
CA ASP A 35 -11.85 -16.01 1.21
C ASP A 35 -13.16 -16.83 1.25
N HIS A 36 -13.28 -17.71 2.22
CA HIS A 36 -14.42 -18.62 2.34
C HIS A 36 -15.45 -18.18 3.40
N ARG A 37 -15.19 -17.05 4.08
CA ARG A 37 -16.11 -16.50 5.09
C ARG A 37 -17.38 -15.92 4.48
N PHE A 38 -17.34 -15.60 3.18
CA PHE A 38 -18.45 -14.99 2.41
C PHE A 38 -18.40 -15.41 0.94
N PRO A 39 -19.47 -15.20 0.16
CA PRO A 39 -19.46 -15.41 -1.27
C PRO A 39 -18.35 -14.61 -1.96
N HIS A 40 -17.36 -15.30 -2.49
CA HIS A 40 -16.20 -14.71 -3.16
C HIS A 40 -16.00 -15.31 -4.54
N LYS A 41 -16.15 -14.50 -5.59
CA LYS A 41 -15.95 -14.87 -6.99
C LYS A 41 -14.70 -14.21 -7.55
N GLN A 42 -13.87 -14.99 -8.22
CA GLN A 42 -12.68 -14.49 -8.91
C GLN A 42 -12.91 -14.54 -10.41
N PHE A 43 -12.55 -13.48 -11.12
CA PHE A 43 -12.72 -13.37 -12.55
C PHE A 43 -11.41 -13.17 -13.27
N LEU A 44 -11.29 -13.83 -14.44
CA LEU A 44 -10.31 -13.48 -15.45
C LEU A 44 -10.74 -12.21 -16.17
N ALA A 45 -9.81 -11.34 -16.47
CA ALA A 45 -10.07 -10.18 -17.31
C ALA A 45 -10.38 -10.60 -18.76
N TRP A 46 -11.23 -9.85 -19.45
CA TRP A 46 -11.66 -10.20 -20.83
C TRP A 46 -10.78 -9.60 -21.92
N GLY A 47 -10.03 -8.53 -21.62
CA GLY A 47 -9.10 -7.93 -22.59
C GLY A 47 -7.86 -8.80 -22.80
N PRO A 48 -7.29 -8.86 -24.02
CA PRO A 48 -6.24 -9.80 -24.37
C PRO A 48 -4.96 -9.67 -23.54
N ALA A 49 -4.54 -8.45 -23.22
CA ALA A 49 -3.32 -8.25 -22.43
C ALA A 49 -3.51 -8.61 -20.95
N ALA A 50 -4.64 -8.24 -20.35
CA ALA A 50 -4.94 -8.60 -18.97
C ALA A 50 -5.26 -10.10 -18.84
N PHE A 51 -6.00 -10.68 -19.79
CA PHE A 51 -6.24 -12.13 -19.85
C PHE A 51 -4.93 -12.90 -19.90
N ARG A 52 -3.96 -12.48 -20.73
CA ARG A 52 -2.63 -13.11 -20.78
C ARG A 52 -1.93 -13.10 -19.41
N PHE A 53 -2.01 -11.98 -18.70
CA PHE A 53 -1.45 -11.84 -17.35
C PHE A 53 -2.13 -12.80 -16.37
N ASP A 54 -3.45 -12.78 -16.32
CA ASP A 54 -4.25 -13.61 -15.44
C ASP A 54 -4.07 -15.11 -15.75
N PHE A 55 -4.03 -15.50 -17.03
CA PHE A 55 -3.79 -16.86 -17.46
C PHE A 55 -2.45 -17.42 -16.95
N ARG A 56 -1.38 -16.59 -16.98
CA ARG A 56 -0.07 -16.97 -16.42
C ARG A 56 -0.17 -17.26 -14.92
N HIS A 57 -0.89 -16.45 -14.19
CA HIS A 57 -1.12 -16.66 -12.75
C HIS A 57 -1.95 -17.91 -12.51
N TRP A 58 -3.01 -18.09 -13.27
CA TRP A 58 -3.87 -19.26 -13.15
C TRP A 58 -3.12 -20.57 -13.41
N ILE A 59 -2.37 -20.67 -14.50
CA ILE A 59 -1.56 -21.86 -14.82
C ILE A 59 -0.48 -22.09 -13.75
N ALA A 60 0.20 -21.04 -13.29
CA ALA A 60 1.22 -21.15 -12.25
C ALA A 60 0.66 -21.70 -10.93
N ASN A 61 -0.55 -21.30 -10.56
CA ASN A 61 -1.22 -21.74 -9.34
C ASN A 61 -1.71 -23.20 -9.45
N GLN A 62 -2.16 -23.65 -10.63
CA GLN A 62 -2.69 -24.99 -10.83
C GLN A 62 -1.59 -26.06 -11.07
N TYR A 63 -0.56 -25.71 -11.85
CA TYR A 63 0.41 -26.68 -12.37
C TYR A 63 1.86 -26.33 -12.02
N GLY A 64 2.08 -25.28 -11.24
CA GLY A 64 3.44 -24.78 -10.96
C GLY A 64 4.10 -24.13 -12.19
N ARG A 65 5.38 -23.75 -12.04
CA ARG A 65 6.16 -23.07 -13.09
C ARG A 65 7.06 -23.99 -13.93
N GLY A 66 6.60 -25.23 -14.18
CA GLY A 66 7.31 -26.23 -14.96
C GLY A 66 7.27 -26.01 -16.49
N ILE A 67 7.59 -27.06 -17.25
CA ILE A 67 7.61 -27.04 -18.73
C ILE A 67 6.20 -26.72 -19.27
N PHE A 68 5.17 -27.33 -18.71
CA PHE A 68 3.77 -27.09 -19.10
C PHE A 68 3.39 -25.60 -18.99
N TYR A 69 3.82 -24.94 -17.90
CA TYR A 69 3.63 -23.49 -17.75
C TYR A 69 4.32 -22.70 -18.88
N LYS A 70 5.59 -23.03 -19.19
CA LYS A 70 6.35 -22.32 -20.23
C LYS A 70 5.70 -22.47 -21.61
N VAL A 71 5.31 -23.68 -21.97
CA VAL A 71 4.69 -23.99 -23.29
C VAL A 71 3.32 -23.32 -23.40
N SER A 72 2.42 -23.54 -22.44
CA SER A 72 1.04 -23.01 -22.49
C SER A 72 1.02 -21.48 -22.47
N THR A 73 1.82 -20.84 -21.60
CA THR A 73 1.89 -19.37 -21.54
C THR A 73 2.59 -18.76 -22.75
N GLY A 74 3.54 -19.46 -23.35
CA GLY A 74 4.19 -19.07 -24.61
C GLY A 74 3.20 -19.08 -25.77
N LEU A 75 2.46 -20.19 -25.94
CA LEU A 75 1.44 -20.34 -26.98
C LEU A 75 0.34 -19.29 -26.86
N VAL A 76 -0.24 -19.12 -25.67
CA VAL A 76 -1.27 -18.10 -25.42
C VAL A 76 -0.73 -16.70 -25.66
N SER A 77 0.53 -16.40 -25.27
CA SER A 77 1.15 -15.12 -25.55
C SER A 77 1.32 -14.83 -27.03
N LEU A 78 1.68 -15.83 -27.82
CA LEU A 78 1.82 -15.75 -29.27
C LEU A 78 0.45 -15.49 -29.92
N LEU A 79 -0.56 -16.27 -29.59
CA LEU A 79 -1.91 -16.15 -30.14
C LEU A 79 -2.56 -14.80 -29.79
N LEU A 80 -2.31 -14.26 -28.61
CA LEU A 80 -2.87 -13.00 -28.17
C LEU A 80 -2.07 -11.77 -28.63
N SER A 81 -0.84 -11.96 -29.12
CA SER A 81 0.06 -10.82 -29.45
C SER A 81 -0.56 -9.81 -30.43
N PRO A 82 -1.24 -10.18 -31.54
CA PRO A 82 -1.84 -9.21 -32.44
C PRO A 82 -3.00 -8.43 -31.78
N PHE A 83 -3.80 -9.12 -30.96
CA PHE A 83 -4.91 -8.48 -30.24
C PHE A 83 -4.41 -7.54 -29.15
N ILE A 84 -3.30 -7.88 -28.48
CA ILE A 84 -2.63 -6.99 -27.53
C ILE A 84 -2.08 -5.75 -28.23
N ALA A 85 -1.52 -5.90 -29.40
CA ALA A 85 -1.04 -4.76 -30.18
C ALA A 85 -2.20 -3.82 -30.59
N LEU A 86 -3.33 -4.38 -31.03
CA LEU A 86 -4.54 -3.63 -31.34
C LEU A 86 -5.11 -2.94 -30.09
N GLU A 87 -5.19 -3.64 -28.95
CA GLU A 87 -5.64 -3.06 -27.69
C GLU A 87 -4.80 -1.86 -27.28
N LYS A 88 -3.47 -2.00 -27.35
CA LYS A 88 -2.54 -0.89 -27.05
C LYS A 88 -2.67 0.28 -28.01
N PHE A 89 -2.84 0.00 -29.30
CA PHE A 89 -2.99 1.04 -30.32
C PHE A 89 -4.28 1.84 -30.14
N PHE A 90 -5.41 1.17 -29.94
CA PHE A 90 -6.70 1.85 -29.84
C PHE A 90 -6.95 2.48 -28.47
N LEU A 91 -6.63 1.78 -27.38
CA LEU A 91 -6.93 2.24 -26.04
C LEU A 91 -5.78 3.05 -25.43
N GLY A 92 -4.55 2.56 -25.54
CA GLY A 92 -3.33 3.25 -25.08
C GLY A 92 -3.24 3.38 -23.55
N TYR A 93 -4.08 2.69 -22.79
CA TYR A 93 -4.03 2.63 -21.33
C TYR A 93 -3.89 1.18 -20.83
N SER A 94 -3.70 1.03 -19.52
CA SER A 94 -3.48 -0.27 -18.90
C SER A 94 -4.63 -1.24 -19.16
N SER A 95 -4.31 -2.45 -19.58
CA SER A 95 -5.28 -3.52 -19.87
C SER A 95 -6.13 -3.97 -18.67
N GLN A 96 -5.80 -3.52 -17.46
CA GLN A 96 -6.57 -3.80 -16.24
C GLN A 96 -8.05 -3.38 -16.36
N TRP A 97 -8.37 -2.38 -17.22
CA TRP A 97 -9.74 -1.93 -17.47
C TRP A 97 -10.69 -3.07 -17.77
N SER A 98 -10.23 -4.08 -18.50
CA SER A 98 -11.05 -5.19 -19.00
C SER A 98 -11.55 -6.14 -17.90
N TRP A 99 -10.96 -6.12 -16.70
CA TRP A 99 -11.48 -6.82 -15.54
C TRP A 99 -12.84 -6.22 -15.08
N ALA A 100 -13.05 -4.94 -15.33
CA ALA A 100 -14.33 -4.30 -15.02
C ALA A 100 -15.50 -4.93 -15.77
N MET A 101 -15.27 -5.55 -16.94
CA MET A 101 -16.34 -6.14 -17.75
C MET A 101 -17.00 -7.35 -17.06
N PRO A 102 -16.30 -8.44 -16.69
CA PRO A 102 -16.92 -9.54 -15.96
C PRO A 102 -17.48 -9.10 -14.61
N ALA A 103 -16.82 -8.21 -13.88
CA ALA A 103 -17.36 -7.66 -12.63
C ALA A 103 -18.68 -6.93 -12.84
N PHE A 104 -18.79 -6.10 -13.88
CA PHE A 104 -20.04 -5.42 -14.24
C PHE A 104 -21.15 -6.40 -14.59
N VAL A 105 -20.90 -7.37 -15.47
CA VAL A 105 -21.93 -8.32 -15.94
C VAL A 105 -22.46 -9.15 -14.77
N HIS A 106 -21.58 -9.69 -13.93
CA HIS A 106 -21.99 -10.48 -12.77
C HIS A 106 -22.66 -9.63 -11.68
N GLY A 107 -22.15 -8.42 -11.42
CA GLY A 107 -22.76 -7.48 -10.49
C GLY A 107 -24.17 -7.07 -10.93
N LEU A 108 -24.33 -6.73 -12.21
CA LEU A 108 -25.64 -6.39 -12.76
C LEU A 108 -26.67 -7.53 -12.64
N ARG A 109 -26.19 -8.79 -12.79
CA ARG A 109 -27.07 -9.95 -12.58
C ARG A 109 -27.53 -10.04 -11.12
N LEU A 110 -26.63 -9.95 -10.15
CA LEU A 110 -26.99 -10.01 -8.72
C LEU A 110 -27.92 -8.87 -8.31
N ILE A 111 -27.71 -7.67 -8.84
CA ILE A 111 -28.58 -6.52 -8.60
C ILE A 111 -30.00 -6.77 -9.15
N ARG A 112 -30.10 -7.32 -10.36
CA ARG A 112 -31.40 -7.68 -10.95
C ARG A 112 -32.14 -8.80 -10.20
N GLU A 113 -31.39 -9.67 -9.52
CA GLU A 113 -31.95 -10.70 -8.64
C GLU A 113 -32.40 -10.15 -7.27
N GLY A 114 -32.26 -8.83 -7.04
CA GLY A 114 -32.63 -8.18 -5.77
C GLY A 114 -31.76 -8.55 -4.57
N LYS A 115 -30.50 -8.94 -4.82
CA LYS A 115 -29.59 -9.44 -3.78
C LYS A 115 -28.58 -8.41 -3.29
N ILE A 116 -28.62 -7.18 -3.83
CA ILE A 116 -27.58 -6.17 -3.56
C ILE A 116 -28.28 -4.83 -3.30
N ASP A 117 -27.99 -4.24 -2.17
CA ASP A 117 -28.49 -2.93 -1.76
C ASP A 117 -27.48 -1.81 -2.06
N ILE A 118 -26.18 -2.14 -2.08
CA ILE A 118 -25.10 -1.16 -2.21
C ILE A 118 -23.94 -1.70 -3.02
N ILE A 119 -23.29 -0.83 -3.77
CA ILE A 119 -22.06 -1.13 -4.52
C ILE A 119 -20.89 -0.56 -3.74
N TYR A 120 -19.88 -1.39 -3.46
CA TYR A 120 -18.64 -0.96 -2.79
C TYR A 120 -17.44 -1.30 -3.66
N SER A 121 -16.74 -0.28 -4.17
CA SER A 121 -15.51 -0.48 -4.93
C SER A 121 -14.29 0.01 -4.15
N THR A 122 -13.27 -0.82 -4.02
CA THR A 122 -12.11 -0.57 -3.16
C THR A 122 -10.82 -1.03 -3.81
N GLY A 123 -9.72 -0.44 -3.42
CA GLY A 123 -8.34 -0.83 -3.78
C GLY A 123 -7.58 0.22 -4.58
N GLY A 124 -6.34 -0.12 -4.92
CA GLY A 124 -5.50 0.64 -5.84
C GLY A 124 -5.76 0.32 -7.31
N ALA A 125 -6.54 -0.75 -7.61
CA ALA A 125 -6.88 -1.13 -8.97
C ALA A 125 -8.11 -0.37 -9.47
N TRP A 126 -7.88 0.64 -10.28
CA TRP A 126 -8.94 1.49 -10.82
C TRP A 126 -10.03 0.76 -11.62
N SER A 127 -9.78 -0.47 -12.07
CA SER A 127 -10.80 -1.31 -12.74
C SER A 127 -11.98 -1.67 -11.83
N ALA A 128 -11.78 -1.78 -10.52
CA ALA A 128 -12.87 -1.98 -9.57
C ALA A 128 -13.79 -0.75 -9.53
N HIS A 129 -13.21 0.44 -9.53
CA HIS A 129 -13.97 1.69 -9.56
C HIS A 129 -14.69 1.90 -10.89
N LEU A 130 -14.09 1.45 -12.00
CA LEU A 130 -14.74 1.48 -13.31
C LEU A 130 -15.98 0.58 -13.35
N ALA A 131 -15.88 -0.64 -12.79
CA ALA A 131 -17.05 -1.54 -12.67
C ALA A 131 -18.14 -0.92 -11.79
N GLY A 132 -17.78 -0.33 -10.65
CA GLY A 132 -18.69 0.38 -9.76
C GLY A 132 -19.39 1.54 -10.46
N LEU A 133 -18.66 2.36 -11.22
CA LEU A 133 -19.22 3.45 -12.02
C LEU A 133 -20.27 2.96 -13.04
N TRP A 134 -19.95 1.87 -13.76
CA TRP A 134 -20.90 1.31 -14.74
C TRP A 134 -22.15 0.75 -14.07
N LEU A 135 -22.01 0.07 -12.92
CA LEU A 135 -23.14 -0.42 -12.14
C LEU A 135 -23.98 0.76 -11.60
N LYS A 136 -23.36 1.76 -10.99
CA LYS A 136 -24.05 2.98 -10.51
C LYS A 136 -24.87 3.64 -11.61
N LYS A 137 -24.25 3.89 -12.78
CA LYS A 137 -24.94 4.52 -13.92
C LYS A 137 -26.08 3.68 -14.49
N LYS A 138 -25.97 2.35 -14.40
CA LYS A 138 -26.98 1.45 -14.96
C LYS A 138 -28.14 1.18 -14.02
N THR A 139 -27.90 1.19 -12.71
CA THR A 139 -28.87 0.72 -11.71
C THR A 139 -29.37 1.81 -10.78
N GLY A 140 -28.62 2.89 -10.61
CA GLY A 140 -28.92 3.95 -9.64
C GLY A 140 -28.61 3.60 -8.17
N LEU A 141 -28.24 2.33 -7.87
CA LEU A 141 -27.94 1.92 -6.49
C LEU A 141 -26.85 2.80 -5.84
N PRO A 142 -26.89 2.96 -4.52
CA PRO A 142 -25.82 3.65 -3.80
C PRO A 142 -24.46 3.06 -4.12
N TRP A 143 -23.45 3.92 -4.32
CA TRP A 143 -22.09 3.52 -4.65
C TRP A 143 -21.08 4.17 -3.73
N ILE A 144 -20.33 3.34 -3.02
CA ILE A 144 -19.22 3.71 -2.12
C ILE A 144 -17.90 3.44 -2.80
N VAL A 145 -16.95 4.36 -2.65
CA VAL A 145 -15.63 4.28 -3.25
C VAL A 145 -14.55 4.47 -2.18
N GLU A 146 -13.68 3.49 -2.04
CA GLU A 146 -12.49 3.57 -1.20
C GLU A 146 -11.24 3.61 -2.07
N ILE A 147 -10.54 4.74 -2.06
CA ILE A 147 -9.34 4.95 -2.88
C ILE A 147 -8.11 4.75 -2.00
N HIS A 148 -7.36 3.66 -2.26
CA HIS A 148 -6.14 3.34 -1.52
C HIS A 148 -4.97 4.20 -1.97
N ASP A 149 -4.77 4.27 -3.29
CA ASP A 149 -3.73 5.09 -3.92
C ASP A 149 -4.41 6.13 -4.82
N PRO A 150 -3.98 7.38 -4.82
CA PRO A 150 -4.55 8.39 -5.69
C PRO A 150 -4.57 7.94 -7.16
N LEU A 151 -5.73 8.07 -7.81
CA LEU A 151 -5.88 7.69 -9.22
C LEU A 151 -5.09 8.62 -10.14
N VAL A 152 -5.05 9.89 -9.77
CA VAL A 152 -4.33 10.94 -10.49
C VAL A 152 -3.14 11.35 -9.64
N ILE A 153 -1.97 11.21 -10.23
CA ILE A 153 -0.75 11.74 -9.65
C ILE A 153 -0.80 13.23 -9.81
N ARG A 154 -0.93 13.95 -8.68
CA ARG A 154 -0.76 15.38 -8.64
C ARG A 154 -1.53 16.13 -9.73
N LYS A 155 -2.06 17.23 -9.50
CA LYS A 155 -1.39 18.50 -9.44
C LYS A 155 -2.43 19.57 -9.21
N ASP A 156 -2.09 20.52 -8.44
CA ASP A 156 -2.73 21.82 -8.50
C ASP A 156 -2.47 22.39 -9.91
N PRO A 157 -3.52 22.74 -10.68
CA PRO A 157 -3.34 23.41 -11.97
C PRO A 157 -2.54 24.72 -11.88
N ASN A 158 -2.44 25.31 -10.68
CA ASN A 158 -1.69 26.52 -10.41
C ASN A 158 -0.23 26.25 -10.00
N ASP A 159 0.16 24.99 -9.83
CA ASP A 159 1.56 24.64 -9.54
C ASP A 159 2.41 24.93 -10.78
N PRO A 160 3.56 25.66 -10.66
CA PRO A 160 4.47 25.93 -11.77
C PRO A 160 4.96 24.69 -12.52
N GLY A 161 4.94 23.52 -11.88
CA GLY A 161 5.27 22.24 -12.48
C GLY A 161 4.08 21.49 -13.08
N PHE A 162 2.90 22.12 -13.19
CA PHE A 162 1.72 21.44 -13.74
C PHE A 162 1.87 21.09 -15.21
N GLU A 163 1.96 19.81 -15.50
CA GLU A 163 1.82 19.29 -16.86
C GLU A 163 0.53 18.49 -17.01
N LYS A 164 -0.24 18.77 -18.06
CA LYS A 164 -1.40 17.94 -18.41
C LYS A 164 -0.94 16.50 -18.63
N PRO A 165 -1.73 15.48 -18.22
CA PRO A 165 -1.38 14.10 -18.45
C PRO A 165 -1.11 13.84 -19.94
N LYS A 166 0.13 13.42 -20.26
CA LYS A 166 0.57 13.20 -21.65
C LYS A 166 0.12 11.85 -22.20
N ASN A 167 -0.04 10.84 -21.33
CA ASN A 167 -0.43 9.51 -21.77
C ASN A 167 -1.94 9.24 -21.54
N ARG A 168 -2.49 8.36 -22.37
CA ARG A 168 -3.91 8.02 -22.33
C ARG A 168 -4.33 7.35 -21.01
N ASP A 169 -3.45 6.60 -20.34
CA ASP A 169 -3.75 5.97 -19.06
C ASP A 169 -3.98 7.03 -17.97
N ALA A 170 -3.11 8.03 -17.89
CA ALA A 170 -3.26 9.13 -16.94
C ALA A 170 -4.50 9.98 -17.23
N GLN A 171 -4.80 10.25 -18.51
CA GLN A 171 -6.03 10.94 -18.91
C GLN A 171 -7.28 10.15 -18.51
N PHE A 172 -7.25 8.83 -18.70
CA PHE A 172 -8.37 7.97 -18.32
C PHE A 172 -8.56 7.93 -16.80
N ARG A 173 -7.49 7.84 -16.01
CA ARG A 173 -7.57 7.90 -14.55
C ARG A 173 -8.13 9.24 -14.05
N GLN A 174 -7.72 10.35 -14.66
CA GLN A 174 -8.29 11.66 -14.36
C GLN A 174 -9.80 11.73 -14.70
N TYR A 175 -10.19 11.19 -15.86
CA TYR A 175 -11.61 11.06 -16.20
C TYR A 175 -12.36 10.22 -15.16
N LEU A 176 -11.78 9.07 -14.75
CA LEU A 176 -12.42 8.18 -13.76
C LEU A 176 -12.56 8.87 -12.40
N GLU A 177 -11.53 9.56 -11.90
CA GLU A 177 -11.61 10.33 -10.65
C GLU A 177 -12.74 11.37 -10.73
N LYS A 178 -12.82 12.11 -11.83
CA LYS A 178 -13.90 13.06 -12.07
C LYS A 178 -15.30 12.41 -12.06
N GLN A 179 -15.42 11.20 -12.63
CA GLN A 179 -16.68 10.46 -12.60
C GLN A 179 -17.03 9.95 -11.20
N ILE A 180 -16.03 9.50 -10.42
CA ILE A 180 -16.21 9.11 -9.03
C ILE A 180 -16.73 10.31 -8.23
N CYS A 181 -16.04 11.43 -8.28
CA CYS A 181 -16.44 12.64 -7.55
C CYS A 181 -17.82 13.17 -7.94
N LYS A 182 -18.32 12.82 -9.13
CA LYS A 182 -19.64 13.21 -9.62
C LYS A 182 -20.76 12.22 -9.26
N TYR A 183 -20.51 10.92 -9.30
CA TYR A 183 -21.56 9.90 -9.26
C TYR A 183 -21.56 9.01 -8.03
N ALA A 184 -20.44 8.91 -7.30
CA ALA A 184 -20.43 8.17 -6.04
C ALA A 184 -21.30 8.89 -4.99
N ASP A 185 -21.88 8.13 -4.08
CA ASP A 185 -22.59 8.69 -2.93
C ASP A 185 -21.57 9.03 -1.83
N LEU A 186 -20.60 8.13 -1.60
CA LEU A 186 -19.48 8.35 -0.70
C LEU A 186 -18.17 8.02 -1.40
N VAL A 187 -17.14 8.81 -1.11
CA VAL A 187 -15.77 8.52 -1.51
C VAL A 187 -14.81 8.93 -0.41
N TRP A 188 -13.82 8.10 -0.11
CA TRP A 188 -12.78 8.48 0.84
C TRP A 188 -11.39 8.11 0.36
N TRP A 189 -10.45 8.88 0.84
CA TRP A 189 -9.02 8.70 0.67
C TRP A 189 -8.39 8.40 2.03
N PHE A 190 -7.19 7.87 2.02
CA PHE A 190 -6.49 7.51 3.24
C PHE A 190 -5.75 8.68 3.90
N THR A 191 -5.58 9.80 3.17
CA THR A 191 -4.81 10.94 3.66
C THR A 191 -5.48 12.28 3.35
N ASP A 192 -5.18 13.27 4.17
CA ASP A 192 -5.62 14.66 3.96
C ASP A 192 -5.07 15.24 2.66
N GLY A 193 -3.80 14.91 2.33
CA GLY A 193 -3.19 15.34 1.08
C GLY A 193 -3.93 14.81 -0.15
N ALA A 194 -4.27 13.51 -0.15
CA ALA A 194 -5.02 12.91 -1.26
C ALA A 194 -6.40 13.55 -1.46
N LEU A 195 -7.14 13.78 -0.37
CA LEU A 195 -8.43 14.50 -0.43
C LEU A 195 -8.25 15.96 -0.88
N HIS A 196 -7.23 16.64 -0.38
CA HIS A 196 -6.94 18.03 -0.75
C HIS A 196 -6.73 18.17 -2.25
N TYR A 197 -5.84 17.38 -2.84
CA TYR A 197 -5.58 17.41 -4.27
C TYR A 197 -6.77 16.92 -5.11
N ALA A 198 -7.54 15.94 -4.62
CA ALA A 198 -8.78 15.53 -5.27
C ALA A 198 -9.81 16.68 -5.34
N LYS A 199 -9.95 17.48 -4.27
CA LYS A 199 -10.83 18.67 -4.24
C LYS A 199 -10.37 19.75 -5.22
N ILE A 200 -9.06 20.01 -5.31
CA ILE A 200 -8.51 20.96 -6.29
C ILE A 200 -8.85 20.54 -7.72
N ARG A 201 -8.66 19.25 -8.04
CA ARG A 201 -8.96 18.71 -9.37
C ARG A 201 -10.47 18.62 -9.66
N ASN A 202 -11.31 18.50 -8.63
CA ASN A 202 -12.74 18.29 -8.73
C ASN A 202 -13.51 19.22 -7.78
N SER A 203 -13.68 20.48 -8.20
CA SER A 203 -14.31 21.54 -7.41
C SER A 203 -15.77 21.26 -7.03
N ASN A 204 -16.42 20.31 -7.69
CA ASN A 204 -17.77 19.85 -7.39
C ASN A 204 -17.85 18.82 -6.25
N LEU A 205 -16.73 18.27 -5.79
CA LEU A 205 -16.72 17.34 -4.66
C LEU A 205 -17.27 18.02 -3.39
N ASN A 206 -18.12 17.32 -2.64
CA ASN A 206 -18.83 17.86 -1.47
C ASN A 206 -19.83 18.98 -1.75
N THR A 207 -20.28 19.12 -3.00
CA THR A 207 -21.41 20.00 -3.34
C THR A 207 -22.70 19.18 -3.49
N PRO A 208 -23.90 19.78 -3.41
CA PRO A 208 -25.16 19.07 -3.60
C PRO A 208 -25.19 18.25 -4.90
N ASN A 209 -25.73 17.04 -4.83
CA ASN A 209 -25.83 16.07 -5.94
C ASN A 209 -24.49 15.52 -6.48
N ASN A 210 -23.40 15.69 -5.73
CA ASN A 210 -22.09 15.10 -6.02
C ASN A 210 -21.60 14.27 -4.83
N ALA A 211 -20.53 13.52 -5.03
CA ALA A 211 -20.00 12.65 -4.00
C ALA A 211 -19.64 13.41 -2.70
N ARG A 212 -19.97 12.82 -1.56
CA ARG A 212 -19.48 13.24 -0.27
C ARG A 212 -18.11 12.61 -0.02
N GLY A 213 -17.06 13.43 -0.03
CA GLY A 213 -15.66 13.02 0.13
C GLY A 213 -15.10 13.35 1.51
N PHE A 214 -14.37 12.41 2.11
CA PHE A 214 -13.71 12.58 3.40
C PHE A 214 -12.42 11.75 3.50
N VAL A 215 -11.68 11.93 4.58
CA VAL A 215 -10.48 11.13 4.89
C VAL A 215 -10.85 10.03 5.86
N LEU A 216 -10.36 8.82 5.58
CA LEU A 216 -10.49 7.68 6.46
C LEU A 216 -9.22 6.84 6.41
N MET A 217 -8.39 6.94 7.44
CA MET A 217 -7.18 6.12 7.55
C MET A 217 -7.56 4.64 7.68
N PRO A 218 -6.87 3.73 6.94
CA PRO A 218 -7.28 2.32 6.88
C PRO A 218 -7.03 1.57 8.18
N GLY A 219 -6.01 1.99 8.96
CA GLY A 219 -5.54 1.22 10.10
C GLY A 219 -4.92 -0.13 9.73
N ALA A 220 -4.54 -0.90 10.73
CA ALA A 220 -4.15 -2.30 10.60
C ALA A 220 -4.53 -3.08 11.85
N GLU A 221 -4.75 -4.39 11.68
CA GLU A 221 -4.77 -5.33 12.80
C GLU A 221 -3.35 -5.57 13.33
N PRO A 222 -3.19 -5.94 14.61
CA PRO A 222 -1.89 -6.30 15.14
C PRO A 222 -1.21 -7.35 14.27
N PRO A 223 -0.01 -7.09 13.73
CA PRO A 223 0.65 -8.02 12.82
C PRO A 223 0.91 -9.35 13.53
N GLY A 224 0.42 -10.47 12.96
CA GLY A 224 0.57 -11.81 13.54
C GLY A 224 -0.03 -11.99 14.93
N GLY A 225 -0.98 -11.13 15.35
CA GLY A 225 -1.58 -11.15 16.68
C GLY A 225 -0.67 -10.64 17.79
N LEU A 226 0.47 -10.04 17.46
CA LEU A 226 1.40 -9.48 18.45
C LEU A 226 0.81 -8.22 19.08
N LEU A 227 0.75 -8.24 20.42
CA LEU A 227 0.56 -7.03 21.21
C LEU A 227 1.92 -6.39 21.50
N ALA A 228 1.95 -5.09 21.74
CA ALA A 228 3.17 -4.40 22.09
C ALA A 228 3.87 -5.07 23.27
N ASN A 229 5.07 -5.58 23.03
CA ASN A 229 5.98 -5.88 24.13
C ASN A 229 6.67 -4.56 24.50
N LYS A 230 6.36 -4.05 25.69
CA LYS A 230 6.93 -2.81 26.19
C LYS A 230 8.40 -2.96 26.59
N ASP A 231 8.82 -4.16 26.94
CA ASP A 231 10.18 -4.40 27.39
C ASP A 231 11.12 -4.52 26.19
N HIS A 232 11.99 -3.53 26.03
CA HIS A 232 13.03 -3.53 25.02
C HIS A 232 14.27 -4.24 25.58
N VAL A 233 14.73 -5.29 24.89
CA VAL A 233 15.95 -6.01 25.25
C VAL A 233 17.09 -5.50 24.38
N TYR A 234 17.99 -4.72 24.99
CA TYR A 234 19.21 -4.27 24.32
C TYR A 234 20.17 -5.45 24.11
N THR A 235 20.59 -5.61 22.87
CA THR A 235 21.65 -6.56 22.49
C THR A 235 22.98 -5.84 22.30
N ASP A 236 24.00 -6.57 21.85
CA ASP A 236 25.30 -5.98 21.50
C ASP A 236 25.28 -5.21 20.16
N HIS A 237 24.16 -5.27 19.43
CA HIS A 237 23.99 -4.57 18.18
C HIS A 237 22.78 -3.65 18.21
N LEU A 238 22.95 -2.47 17.61
CA LEU A 238 21.85 -1.57 17.25
C LEU A 238 21.24 -2.05 15.94
N ASN A 239 20.05 -2.65 16.02
CA ASN A 239 19.35 -3.23 14.89
C ASN A 239 18.36 -2.24 14.30
N LEU A 240 18.73 -1.60 13.19
CA LEU A 240 17.91 -0.70 12.42
C LEU A 240 17.19 -1.51 11.32
N CYS A 241 15.88 -1.68 11.39
CA CYS A 241 15.16 -2.61 10.52
C CYS A 241 14.19 -1.91 9.58
N HIS A 242 14.34 -2.15 8.27
CA HIS A 242 13.40 -1.75 7.24
C HIS A 242 12.63 -2.97 6.71
N PHE A 243 11.31 -2.80 6.53
CA PHE A 243 10.42 -3.84 5.99
C PHE A 243 9.70 -3.34 4.74
N GLY A 244 9.74 -4.12 3.66
CA GLY A 244 8.99 -3.90 2.42
C GLY A 244 9.87 -3.70 1.19
N SER A 245 9.27 -3.14 0.14
CA SER A 245 9.97 -2.87 -1.12
C SER A 245 10.83 -1.62 -1.03
N LEU A 246 11.99 -1.71 -1.66
CA LEU A 246 12.88 -0.59 -1.95
C LEU A 246 12.77 -0.22 -3.44
N ALA A 247 13.02 1.02 -3.76
CA ALA A 247 13.07 1.56 -5.12
C ALA A 247 13.96 2.80 -5.11
N ASN A 248 14.29 3.36 -6.27
CA ASN A 248 15.20 4.51 -6.35
C ASN A 248 14.67 5.75 -5.60
N ASP A 249 13.36 5.90 -5.51
CA ASP A 249 12.68 6.94 -4.73
C ASP A 249 12.58 6.61 -3.23
N ARG A 250 12.78 5.34 -2.85
CA ARG A 250 12.76 4.82 -1.49
C ARG A 250 13.96 3.92 -1.25
N SER A 251 15.11 4.52 -1.10
CA SER A 251 16.41 3.84 -1.04
C SER A 251 17.03 3.96 0.35
N LEU A 252 17.70 2.90 0.80
CA LEU A 252 18.53 2.92 2.00
C LEU A 252 19.84 3.68 1.79
N SER A 253 20.16 4.10 0.56
CA SER A 253 21.40 4.81 0.22
C SER A 253 21.62 6.08 1.07
N THR A 254 20.55 6.80 1.43
CA THR A 254 20.64 7.99 2.29
C THR A 254 21.17 7.63 3.68
N ILE A 255 20.68 6.52 4.25
CA ILE A 255 21.14 6.02 5.55
C ILE A 255 22.60 5.55 5.48
N LEU A 256 22.95 4.81 4.40
CA LEU A 256 24.32 4.34 4.22
C LEU A 256 25.33 5.50 4.09
N LYS A 257 24.94 6.57 3.42
CA LYS A 257 25.75 7.79 3.35
C LYS A 257 25.88 8.47 4.70
N ALA A 258 24.81 8.56 5.48
CA ALA A 258 24.82 9.13 6.82
C ALA A 258 25.66 8.31 7.83
N LEU A 259 25.92 7.03 7.58
CA LEU A 259 26.82 6.24 8.38
C LEU A 259 28.26 6.73 8.32
N ILE A 260 28.72 7.31 7.21
CA ILE A 260 30.14 7.70 7.04
C ILE A 260 30.58 8.74 8.08
N PRO A 261 29.92 9.92 8.21
CA PRO A 261 30.30 10.88 9.24
C PRO A 261 30.14 10.29 10.66
N LEU A 262 29.13 9.46 10.89
CA LEU A 262 28.97 8.78 12.18
C LEU A 262 30.16 7.89 12.51
N LEU A 263 30.59 7.03 11.56
CA LEU A 263 31.71 6.11 11.74
C LEU A 263 33.08 6.82 11.84
N MET A 264 33.18 8.02 11.26
CA MET A 264 34.38 8.87 11.48
C MET A 264 34.40 9.45 12.90
N LYS A 265 33.25 9.79 13.46
CA LYS A 265 33.11 10.34 14.81
C LYS A 265 33.16 9.25 15.90
N PHE A 266 32.57 8.10 15.62
CA PHE A 266 32.45 6.93 16.51
C PHE A 266 32.87 5.66 15.77
N PRO A 267 34.22 5.38 15.65
CA PRO A 267 34.68 4.22 14.88
C PRO A 267 34.19 2.87 15.41
N GLU A 268 33.95 2.76 16.72
CA GLU A 268 33.37 1.59 17.37
C GLU A 268 31.95 1.25 16.90
N ALA A 269 31.20 2.25 16.46
CA ALA A 269 29.81 2.07 15.96
C ALA A 269 29.74 1.05 14.82
N ARG A 270 30.81 0.87 14.02
CA ARG A 270 30.84 -0.11 12.94
C ARG A 270 30.65 -1.54 13.43
N GLN A 271 31.18 -1.86 14.60
CA GLN A 271 31.04 -3.20 15.18
C GLN A 271 29.65 -3.48 15.69
N HIS A 272 28.91 -2.43 16.05
CA HIS A 272 27.59 -2.52 16.71
C HIS A 272 26.39 -2.23 15.81
N ILE A 273 26.50 -1.35 14.81
CA ILE A 273 25.34 -1.03 13.96
C ILE A 273 25.07 -2.13 12.93
N ARG A 274 23.79 -2.52 12.82
CA ARG A 274 23.29 -3.42 11.77
C ARG A 274 22.03 -2.83 11.17
N VAL A 275 22.04 -2.66 9.85
CA VAL A 275 20.88 -2.24 9.07
C VAL A 275 20.31 -3.49 8.40
N HIS A 276 19.07 -3.82 8.73
CA HIS A 276 18.41 -5.01 8.20
C HIS A 276 17.36 -4.60 7.17
N ALA A 277 17.44 -5.16 5.96
CA ALA A 277 16.45 -4.98 4.90
C ALA A 277 15.66 -6.28 4.70
N TYR A 278 14.36 -6.24 5.02
CA TYR A 278 13.43 -7.36 4.82
C TYR A 278 12.42 -7.03 3.72
N GLY A 279 12.27 -7.90 2.73
CA GLY A 279 11.28 -7.75 1.67
C GLY A 279 11.85 -7.98 0.28
N ALA A 280 11.75 -6.99 -0.61
CA ALA A 280 12.31 -7.06 -1.94
C ALA A 280 13.87 -7.02 -1.92
N PRO A 281 14.53 -7.43 -3.01
CA PRO A 281 15.96 -7.17 -3.19
C PRO A 281 16.28 -5.68 -3.00
N LEU A 282 17.53 -5.39 -2.67
CA LEU A 282 18.02 -4.02 -2.58
C LEU A 282 17.85 -3.31 -3.94
N ASP A 283 17.49 -2.04 -3.89
CA ASP A 283 17.40 -1.19 -5.07
C ASP A 283 18.80 -0.89 -5.65
N PRO A 284 18.91 -0.52 -6.94
CA PRO A 284 20.20 -0.28 -7.59
C PRO A 284 21.05 0.76 -6.89
N LEU A 285 20.44 1.85 -6.39
CA LEU A 285 21.16 2.93 -5.73
C LEU A 285 21.73 2.49 -4.36
N THR A 286 20.95 1.72 -3.59
CA THR A 286 21.46 1.10 -2.35
C THR A 286 22.65 0.19 -2.63
N ASN A 287 22.57 -0.67 -3.67
CA ASN A 287 23.66 -1.57 -4.03
C ASN A 287 24.94 -0.80 -4.45
N GLU A 288 24.79 0.24 -5.27
CA GLU A 288 25.88 1.08 -5.70
C GLU A 288 26.62 1.72 -4.50
N VAL A 289 25.84 2.36 -3.61
CA VAL A 289 26.40 3.02 -2.42
C VAL A 289 27.01 2.00 -1.45
N LEU A 290 26.38 0.85 -1.25
CA LEU A 290 26.87 -0.24 -0.40
C LEU A 290 28.27 -0.68 -0.84
N GLN A 291 28.46 -0.95 -2.13
CA GLN A 291 29.74 -1.36 -2.70
C GLN A 291 30.80 -0.25 -2.64
N ALA A 292 30.42 0.98 -2.99
CA ALA A 292 31.33 2.13 -2.96
C ALA A 292 31.87 2.42 -1.55
N LEU A 293 31.04 2.27 -0.54
CA LEU A 293 31.37 2.56 0.86
C LEU A 293 31.85 1.33 1.64
N LYS A 294 31.83 0.14 1.03
CA LYS A 294 32.24 -1.15 1.64
C LYS A 294 31.56 -1.39 2.99
N LEU A 295 30.23 -1.32 3.01
CA LEU A 295 29.40 -1.47 4.21
C LEU A 295 28.65 -2.82 4.26
N ASP A 296 29.16 -3.87 3.56
CA ASP A 296 28.54 -5.20 3.49
C ASP A 296 28.45 -5.90 4.85
N ASP A 297 29.30 -5.50 5.80
CA ASP A 297 29.26 -5.93 7.20
C ASP A 297 28.19 -5.22 8.04
N VAL A 298 27.69 -4.09 7.56
CA VAL A 298 26.67 -3.26 8.25
C VAL A 298 25.28 -3.49 7.69
N LEU A 299 25.11 -3.56 6.35
CA LEU A 299 23.80 -3.78 5.71
C LEU A 299 23.57 -5.26 5.40
N LEU A 300 22.53 -5.83 6.00
CA LEU A 300 22.13 -7.22 5.86
C LEU A 300 20.79 -7.32 5.11
N ALA A 301 20.83 -7.84 3.87
CA ALA A 301 19.65 -8.06 3.05
C ALA A 301 19.10 -9.49 3.28
N HIS A 302 17.89 -9.60 3.82
CA HIS A 302 17.27 -10.88 4.19
C HIS A 302 16.28 -11.41 3.15
N GLY A 303 15.90 -10.58 2.18
CA GLY A 303 14.84 -10.93 1.24
C GLY A 303 13.44 -11.03 1.90
N ARG A 304 12.51 -11.63 1.18
CA ARG A 304 11.14 -11.79 1.65
C ARG A 304 11.03 -12.94 2.66
N LEU A 305 10.43 -12.65 3.80
CA LEU A 305 10.11 -13.66 4.81
C LEU A 305 8.85 -14.42 4.37
N GLU A 306 9.04 -15.65 3.92
CA GLU A 306 7.95 -16.55 3.52
C GLU A 306 7.57 -17.47 4.69
N ARG A 307 6.56 -18.31 4.47
CA ARG A 307 6.15 -19.32 5.46
C ARG A 307 7.33 -20.25 5.77
N ASP A 308 7.60 -20.44 7.03
CA ASP A 308 8.59 -21.38 7.52
C ASP A 308 7.94 -22.79 7.66
N LEU A 309 8.42 -23.72 6.88
CA LEU A 309 7.89 -25.09 6.88
C LEU A 309 8.28 -25.88 8.13
N ALA A 310 9.37 -25.52 8.79
CA ALA A 310 9.85 -26.20 10.00
C ALA A 310 9.04 -25.79 11.24
N THR A 311 8.75 -24.51 11.36
CA THR A 311 7.99 -23.98 12.52
C THR A 311 6.50 -23.82 12.23
N GLY A 312 6.07 -23.90 10.98
CA GLY A 312 4.71 -23.65 10.54
C GLY A 312 4.30 -22.18 10.51
N LYS A 313 5.16 -21.26 10.97
CA LYS A 313 4.88 -19.82 11.03
C LYS A 313 4.67 -19.22 9.65
N SER A 314 3.63 -18.43 9.51
CA SER A 314 3.38 -17.65 8.30
C SER A 314 4.43 -16.55 8.10
N GLY A 315 4.57 -16.06 6.87
CA GLY A 315 5.45 -14.92 6.60
C GLY A 315 5.08 -13.67 7.41
N ARG A 316 3.77 -13.44 7.68
CA ARG A 316 3.29 -12.30 8.48
C ARG A 316 3.73 -12.42 9.95
N GLU A 317 3.62 -13.60 10.56
CA GLU A 317 4.11 -13.84 11.92
C GLU A 317 5.62 -13.64 12.02
N ARG A 318 6.40 -14.15 11.05
CA ARG A 318 7.84 -13.95 11.01
C ARG A 318 8.25 -12.49 10.84
N VAL A 319 7.53 -11.74 10.01
CA VAL A 319 7.73 -10.28 9.87
C VAL A 319 7.45 -9.58 11.19
N ALA A 320 6.35 -9.91 11.86
CA ALA A 320 5.99 -9.35 13.14
C ALA A 320 7.06 -9.60 14.21
N GLU A 321 7.58 -10.83 14.30
CA GLU A 321 8.67 -11.18 15.22
C GLU A 321 9.95 -10.37 14.94
N LYS A 322 10.30 -10.18 13.66
CA LYS A 322 11.45 -9.37 13.28
C LYS A 322 11.24 -7.88 13.55
N MET A 323 10.03 -7.36 13.35
CA MET A 323 9.68 -6.00 13.78
C MET A 323 9.82 -5.85 15.30
N GLN A 324 9.36 -6.84 16.07
CA GLN A 324 9.42 -6.83 17.52
C GLN A 324 10.87 -6.90 18.05
N SER A 325 11.78 -7.57 17.34
CA SER A 325 13.19 -7.70 17.72
C SER A 325 14.07 -6.52 17.25
N ALA A 326 13.52 -5.55 16.52
CA ALA A 326 14.23 -4.36 16.11
C ALA A 326 14.46 -3.40 17.28
N ASP A 327 15.60 -2.70 17.28
CA ASP A 327 15.81 -1.56 18.17
C ASP A 327 15.11 -0.32 17.65
N VAL A 328 15.21 -0.08 16.34
CA VAL A 328 14.52 1.03 15.65
C VAL A 328 13.97 0.55 14.31
N LEU A 329 12.72 0.86 14.03
CA LEU A 329 12.05 0.59 12.77
C LEU A 329 12.23 1.75 11.80
N ILE A 330 12.81 1.50 10.64
CA ILE A 330 13.03 2.51 9.61
C ILE A 330 11.78 2.62 8.72
N LEU A 331 11.19 3.80 8.68
CA LEU A 331 10.11 4.15 7.76
C LEU A 331 10.64 5.05 6.66
N LEU A 332 10.89 4.48 5.47
CA LEU A 332 11.21 5.25 4.28
C LEU A 332 9.92 5.65 3.56
N HIS A 333 9.72 6.93 3.38
CA HIS A 333 8.52 7.45 2.70
C HIS A 333 8.73 7.50 1.18
N GLY A 334 9.75 8.17 0.73
CA GLY A 334 10.06 8.43 -0.66
C GLY A 334 10.62 9.82 -0.85
N ASN A 335 10.89 10.21 -2.10
CA ASN A 335 11.39 11.55 -2.43
C ASN A 335 10.65 12.20 -3.61
N ASP A 336 9.54 11.60 -4.01
CA ASP A 336 8.71 12.08 -5.11
C ASP A 336 7.53 12.95 -4.60
N GLU A 337 6.82 13.49 -5.54
CA GLU A 337 5.70 14.38 -5.29
C GLU A 337 4.45 13.66 -4.75
N TRP A 338 4.37 12.33 -4.93
CA TRP A 338 3.29 11.51 -4.40
C TRP A 338 3.30 11.41 -2.88
N CYS A 339 4.46 11.64 -2.28
CA CYS A 339 4.62 11.59 -0.84
C CYS A 339 3.61 12.47 -0.09
N ALA A 340 3.18 13.57 -0.70
CA ALA A 340 2.13 14.42 -0.13
C ALA A 340 0.75 13.75 -0.02
N GLU A 341 0.52 12.69 -0.80
CA GLU A 341 -0.81 12.07 -0.94
C GLU A 341 -0.92 10.67 -0.31
N TYR A 342 0.16 10.07 0.18
CA TYR A 342 0.09 8.76 0.80
C TYR A 342 0.89 8.64 2.10
N ILE A 343 0.50 7.68 2.93
CA ILE A 343 1.23 7.22 4.10
C ILE A 343 1.64 5.77 3.86
N PRO A 344 2.92 5.38 4.05
CA PRO A 344 3.35 4.01 3.87
C PRO A 344 2.56 3.05 4.77
N SER A 345 1.93 2.04 4.20
CA SER A 345 1.05 1.11 4.93
C SER A 345 1.75 0.39 6.08
N LYS A 346 3.07 0.17 5.97
CA LYS A 346 3.88 -0.44 7.04
C LYS A 346 3.92 0.39 8.32
N LEU A 347 3.64 1.70 8.25
CA LEU A 347 3.51 2.52 9.45
C LEU A 347 2.47 1.93 10.40
N TYR A 348 1.31 1.54 9.87
CA TYR A 348 0.23 0.99 10.69
C TYR A 348 0.66 -0.29 11.41
N ASP A 349 1.46 -1.16 10.77
CA ASP A 349 2.05 -2.34 11.43
C ASP A 349 3.08 -1.94 12.50
N TYR A 350 3.94 -0.95 12.22
CA TYR A 350 4.96 -0.46 13.16
C TYR A 350 4.34 0.11 14.43
N LEU A 351 3.20 0.77 14.31
CA LEU A 351 2.49 1.38 15.45
C LEU A 351 2.02 0.35 16.48
N TRP A 352 1.85 -0.92 16.06
CA TRP A 352 1.48 -2.02 16.95
C TRP A 352 2.67 -2.62 17.70
N THR A 353 3.90 -2.38 17.28
CA THR A 353 5.08 -3.02 17.88
C THR A 353 5.55 -2.36 19.17
N GLY A 354 5.23 -1.10 19.40
CA GLY A 354 5.77 -0.29 20.50
C GLY A 354 7.27 -0.02 20.36
N ARG A 355 7.86 -0.27 19.18
CA ARG A 355 9.29 0.02 18.93
C ARG A 355 9.49 1.45 18.47
N PRO A 356 10.65 2.07 18.78
CA PRO A 356 11.04 3.33 18.20
C PRO A 356 10.94 3.30 16.67
N ILE A 357 10.45 4.39 16.08
CA ILE A 357 10.38 4.54 14.62
C ILE A 357 11.32 5.67 14.23
N TRP A 358 12.09 5.46 13.19
CA TRP A 358 12.81 6.51 12.50
C TRP A 358 12.14 6.77 11.16
N GLY A 359 11.38 7.88 11.08
CA GLY A 359 10.73 8.34 9.87
C GLY A 359 11.67 9.19 9.02
N ILE A 360 11.92 8.77 7.78
CA ILE A 360 12.60 9.58 6.77
C ILE A 360 11.53 9.97 5.77
N THR A 361 11.01 11.20 5.93
CA THR A 361 9.76 11.65 5.29
C THR A 361 9.99 12.71 4.24
N HIS A 362 9.01 12.90 3.35
CA HIS A 362 9.05 13.92 2.32
C HIS A 362 7.66 14.52 2.08
N ARG A 363 7.52 15.83 2.27
CA ARG A 363 6.34 16.64 1.91
C ARG A 363 4.98 16.10 2.39
N ASN A 364 4.92 15.42 3.54
CA ASN A 364 3.67 14.94 4.10
C ASN A 364 3.49 15.38 5.56
N PRO A 365 2.90 16.56 5.81
CA PRO A 365 2.70 17.06 7.16
C PRO A 365 1.86 16.16 8.06
N GLN A 366 0.89 15.43 7.49
CA GLN A 366 0.07 14.47 8.26
C GLN A 366 0.93 13.32 8.80
N LEU A 367 1.80 12.75 7.96
CA LEU A 367 2.73 11.70 8.38
C LEU A 367 3.72 12.21 9.42
N ASP A 368 4.28 13.41 9.20
CA ASP A 368 5.21 14.03 10.14
C ASP A 368 4.55 14.23 11.50
N GLN A 369 3.33 14.76 11.54
CA GLN A 369 2.59 14.95 12.80
C GLN A 369 2.29 13.62 13.50
N MET A 370 1.87 12.58 12.75
CA MET A 370 1.65 11.25 13.31
C MET A 370 2.90 10.66 13.97
N LEU A 371 4.07 10.89 13.39
CA LEU A 371 5.35 10.43 13.92
C LEU A 371 5.79 11.25 15.14
N LEU A 372 5.65 12.59 15.09
CA LEU A 372 5.96 13.49 16.19
C LEU A 372 5.09 13.22 17.42
N ASP A 373 3.79 13.03 17.24
CA ASP A 373 2.85 12.73 18.34
C ASP A 373 3.26 11.48 19.13
N ARG A 374 3.93 10.54 18.47
CA ARG A 374 4.44 9.30 19.07
C ARG A 374 5.83 9.41 19.66
N GLY A 375 6.52 10.51 19.42
CA GLY A 375 7.90 10.70 19.83
C GLY A 375 8.88 9.91 18.96
N ALA A 376 8.61 9.75 17.67
CA ALA A 376 9.53 9.10 16.74
C ALA A 376 10.76 9.98 16.43
N TYR A 377 11.85 9.35 16.00
CA TYR A 377 12.92 10.08 15.32
C TYR A 377 12.42 10.48 13.93
N LEU A 378 12.64 11.73 13.55
CA LEU A 378 12.14 12.26 12.28
C LEU A 378 13.23 13.01 11.53
N SER A 379 13.35 12.74 10.24
CA SER A 379 14.27 13.41 9.33
C SER A 379 13.59 13.69 8.00
N PRO A 380 13.61 14.93 7.48
CA PRO A 380 13.25 15.18 6.10
C PRO A 380 14.23 14.47 5.14
N GLN A 381 13.73 13.75 4.15
CA GLN A 381 14.59 13.00 3.23
C GLN A 381 15.49 13.88 2.37
N SER A 382 15.06 15.10 2.08
CA SER A 382 15.84 16.09 1.32
C SER A 382 16.96 16.74 2.13
N ASP A 383 16.98 16.58 3.45
CA ASP A 383 17.96 17.15 4.35
C ASP A 383 18.93 16.07 4.85
N VAL A 384 20.07 15.94 4.16
CA VAL A 384 21.10 14.95 4.48
C VAL A 384 21.64 15.18 5.91
N GLN A 385 21.83 16.41 6.31
CA GLN A 385 22.33 16.74 7.65
C GLN A 385 21.33 16.33 8.75
N ALA A 386 20.03 16.52 8.52
CA ALA A 386 19.01 16.05 9.46
C ALA A 386 18.99 14.51 9.58
N VAL A 387 19.28 13.78 8.49
CA VAL A 387 19.39 12.32 8.53
C VAL A 387 20.63 11.90 9.31
N GLU A 388 21.78 12.56 9.13
CA GLU A 388 23.01 12.34 9.88
C GLU A 388 22.83 12.59 11.37
N LEU A 389 22.25 13.71 11.74
CA LEU A 389 21.97 14.09 13.13
C LEU A 389 20.99 13.12 13.82
N ALA A 390 19.97 12.66 13.10
CA ALA A 390 19.04 11.67 13.64
C ALA A 390 19.72 10.32 13.88
N LEU A 391 20.56 9.87 12.95
CA LEU A 391 21.33 8.64 13.11
C LEU A 391 22.32 8.74 14.28
N GLU A 392 23.00 9.88 14.42
CA GLU A 392 23.90 10.14 15.57
C GLU A 392 23.11 10.09 16.88
N ARG A 393 21.95 10.74 16.94
CA ARG A 393 21.09 10.70 18.12
C ARG A 393 20.64 9.28 18.45
N ILE A 394 20.20 8.51 17.46
CA ILE A 394 19.82 7.09 17.66
C ILE A 394 21.00 6.28 18.23
N TRP A 395 22.19 6.49 17.70
CA TRP A 395 23.39 5.82 18.19
C TRP A 395 23.69 6.17 19.65
N MET A 396 23.65 7.46 19.99
CA MET A 396 23.89 7.94 21.36
C MET A 396 22.84 7.43 22.34
N ASP A 397 21.55 7.50 21.96
CA ASP A 397 20.44 7.04 22.79
C ASP A 397 20.53 5.51 23.02
N TRP A 398 20.89 4.73 22.00
CA TRP A 398 21.08 3.28 22.11
C TRP A 398 22.29 2.94 22.99
N SER A 399 23.43 3.59 22.80
CA SER A 399 24.65 3.39 23.59
C SER A 399 24.44 3.69 25.07
N ALA A 400 23.59 4.69 25.36
CA ALA A 400 23.16 5.04 26.71
C ALA A 400 22.02 4.13 27.24
N ARG A 401 21.53 3.15 26.44
CA ARG A 401 20.35 2.32 26.74
C ARG A 401 19.09 3.15 27.04
N ASN A 402 18.94 4.25 26.31
CA ASN A 402 17.86 5.25 26.51
C ASN A 402 17.17 5.62 25.18
N LEU A 403 16.89 4.62 24.33
CA LEU A 403 16.11 4.85 23.12
C LEU A 403 14.74 5.44 23.46
N ILE A 404 14.24 6.29 22.60
CA ILE A 404 12.91 6.90 22.77
C ILE A 404 11.86 5.80 22.95
N VAL A 405 11.10 5.88 24.04
CA VAL A 405 9.93 5.03 24.25
C VAL A 405 8.73 5.67 23.55
N PRO A 406 8.23 5.11 22.44
CA PRO A 406 7.13 5.71 21.71
C PRO A 406 5.82 5.66 22.50
N LYS A 407 4.98 6.68 22.33
CA LYS A 407 3.62 6.61 22.84
C LYS A 407 2.85 5.52 22.09
N TRP A 408 2.12 4.70 22.84
CA TRP A 408 1.25 3.68 22.28
C TRP A 408 -0.03 4.28 21.70
N LEU A 409 -0.03 4.50 20.40
CA LEU A 409 -1.15 5.09 19.64
C LEU A 409 -1.38 4.32 18.33
N PRO A 410 -1.75 3.03 18.37
CA PRO A 410 -2.03 2.30 17.15
C PRO A 410 -3.25 2.88 16.43
N VAL A 411 -3.31 2.71 15.13
CA VAL A 411 -4.50 3.02 14.33
C VAL A 411 -5.14 1.68 13.97
N GLY A 412 -6.22 1.34 14.68
CA GLY A 412 -6.94 0.08 14.49
C GLY A 412 -7.88 0.12 13.28
N VAL A 413 -8.18 -1.06 12.77
CA VAL A 413 -9.15 -1.24 11.68
C VAL A 413 -10.59 -1.08 12.17
N ASP A 414 -10.83 -1.32 13.45
CA ASP A 414 -12.12 -1.16 14.12
C ASP A 414 -12.72 0.23 13.92
N GLN A 415 -11.92 1.29 14.13
CA GLN A 415 -12.34 2.68 13.95
C GLN A 415 -12.73 2.98 12.51
N ALA A 416 -11.91 2.52 11.55
CA ALA A 416 -12.21 2.68 10.13
C ALA A 416 -13.50 1.93 9.74
N SER A 417 -13.66 0.70 10.22
CA SER A 417 -14.83 -0.13 9.94
C SER A 417 -16.10 0.46 10.53
N GLN A 418 -16.05 0.94 11.78
CA GLN A 418 -17.18 1.62 12.42
C GLN A 418 -17.63 2.87 11.64
N LYS A 419 -16.67 3.68 11.19
CA LYS A 419 -16.97 4.85 10.37
C LYS A 419 -17.63 4.46 9.04
N ILE A 420 -17.12 3.43 8.36
CA ILE A 420 -17.72 2.90 7.12
C ILE A 420 -19.16 2.45 7.36
N ILE A 421 -19.44 1.72 8.44
CA ILE A 421 -20.77 1.23 8.78
C ILE A 421 -21.73 2.40 8.97
N VAL A 422 -21.37 3.37 9.82
CA VAL A 422 -22.22 4.54 10.11
C VAL A 422 -22.52 5.34 8.84
N GLU A 423 -21.50 5.62 8.05
CA GLU A 423 -21.65 6.40 6.81
C GLU A 423 -22.47 5.64 5.75
N THR A 424 -22.33 4.31 5.70
CA THR A 424 -23.11 3.44 4.80
C THR A 424 -24.59 3.41 5.20
N GLN A 425 -24.88 3.26 6.49
CA GLN A 425 -26.25 3.28 7.00
C GLN A 425 -26.95 4.61 6.67
N ALA A 426 -26.23 5.73 6.81
CA ALA A 426 -26.79 7.06 6.53
C ALA A 426 -27.17 7.32 5.06
N ILE A 427 -26.68 6.53 4.11
CA ILE A 427 -27.07 6.63 2.69
C ILE A 427 -28.13 5.60 2.28
N LEU A 428 -28.42 4.61 3.14
CA LEU A 428 -29.47 3.61 2.90
C LEU A 428 -30.82 4.00 3.53
N THR A 429 -30.80 4.93 4.49
CA THR A 429 -31.98 5.55 5.12
C THR A 429 -32.39 6.78 4.34
#